data_4c1e5b9844daff0cd872a53f116babb7
#
_entry.id   4c1e5b9844daff0cd872a53f116babb7
#
_cell.length_a   1.000
_cell.length_b   1.000
_cell.length_c   1.000
_cell.angle_alpha   90.00
_cell.angle_beta   90.00
_cell.angle_gamma   90.00
#
_symmetry.space_group_name_H-M   'P 1'
#
loop_
_entity.id
_entity.type
_entity.pdbx_description
1 polymer ?
#
loop_
_entity_poly.entity_id
_entity_poly.type
_entity_poly.pdbx_seq_one_letter_code
_entity_poly.pdbx_strand_id
1 'polypeptide(L)'
;MELKIYWTDFSKKELQNIFKYYKENVNLKIAKSLTIGIAKATLKLKKHPEVGQIEELLIDRPNKFRYLVYKNYKIIYWINTEENRIEINDVFDSRQNQIKIELTK
;
A
#
# COMPACT_ATOMS: atom_id res chain seq x y z
N MET A 1 16.79 3.19 -14.09
CA MET A 1 16.02 4.42 -13.86
C MET A 1 15.03 4.18 -12.74
N GLU A 2 14.95 5.12 -11.82
CA GLU A 2 14.02 4.99 -10.69
C GLU A 2 12.60 5.36 -11.11
N LEU A 3 11.63 4.59 -10.61
CA LEU A 3 10.23 4.91 -10.79
C LEU A 3 9.77 5.83 -9.66
N LYS A 4 8.74 6.61 -9.94
CA LYS A 4 8.14 7.47 -8.91
C LYS A 4 7.13 6.66 -8.13
N ILE A 5 6.96 7.00 -6.85
CA ILE A 5 5.92 6.39 -6.01
C ILE A 5 4.70 7.30 -6.05
N TYR A 6 3.58 6.76 -6.49
CA TYR A 6 2.34 7.49 -6.60
C TYR A 6 1.28 6.82 -5.73
N TRP A 7 0.73 7.55 -4.79
CA TRP A 7 -0.36 7.09 -3.95
C TRP A 7 -1.68 7.56 -4.54
N THR A 8 -2.58 6.62 -4.84
CA THR A 8 -3.92 7.00 -5.31
C THR A 8 -4.66 7.74 -4.20
N ASP A 9 -5.72 8.46 -4.57
CA ASP A 9 -6.53 9.16 -3.56
C ASP A 9 -7.12 8.18 -2.56
N PHE A 10 -7.57 7.02 -3.04
CA PHE A 10 -8.11 5.99 -2.17
C PHE A 10 -7.06 5.52 -1.14
N SER A 11 -5.85 5.22 -1.60
CA SER A 11 -4.80 4.72 -0.70
C SER A 11 -4.35 5.79 0.29
N LYS A 12 -4.30 7.05 -0.15
CA LYS A 12 -3.98 8.17 0.76
C LYS A 12 -5.02 8.25 1.88
N LYS A 13 -6.28 8.11 1.53
CA LYS A 13 -7.35 8.17 2.51
C LYS A 13 -7.28 7.00 3.48
N GLU A 14 -6.96 5.82 2.98
CA GLU A 14 -6.77 4.65 3.84
C GLU A 14 -5.63 4.88 4.83
N LEU A 15 -4.53 5.47 4.37
CA LEU A 15 -3.40 5.77 5.25
C LEU A 15 -3.80 6.80 6.31
N GLN A 16 -4.56 7.82 5.91
CA GLN A 16 -5.07 8.83 6.84
C GLN A 16 -5.99 8.21 7.89
N ASN A 17 -6.82 7.24 7.49
CA ASN A 17 -7.71 6.54 8.41
C ASN A 17 -6.92 5.72 9.43
N ILE A 18 -5.84 5.10 9.01
CA ILE A 18 -4.94 4.37 9.92
C ILE A 18 -4.34 5.36 10.93
N PHE A 19 -3.86 6.50 10.45
CA PHE A 19 -3.29 7.53 11.31
C PHE A 19 -4.30 8.00 12.35
N LYS A 20 -5.50 8.33 11.89
CA LYS A 20 -6.57 8.83 12.78
C LYS A 20 -6.93 7.80 13.85
N TYR A 21 -7.07 6.53 13.44
CA TYR A 21 -7.41 5.46 14.37
C TYR A 21 -6.38 5.37 15.51
N TYR A 22 -5.11 5.33 15.18
CA TYR A 22 -4.06 5.18 16.20
C TYR A 22 -3.87 6.45 17.01
N LYS A 23 -4.07 7.63 16.40
CA LYS A 23 -4.00 8.89 17.13
C LYS A 23 -5.09 8.93 18.21
N GLU A 24 -6.29 8.48 17.87
CA GLU A 24 -7.43 8.54 18.79
C GLU A 24 -7.43 7.43 19.84
N ASN A 25 -6.94 6.24 19.46
CA ASN A 25 -7.02 5.07 20.32
C ASN A 25 -5.73 4.72 21.04
N VAL A 26 -4.60 5.27 20.63
CA VAL A 26 -3.31 5.04 21.28
C VAL A 26 -2.67 6.38 21.62
N ASN A 27 -1.90 6.95 20.69
CA ASN A 27 -1.33 8.28 20.82
C ASN A 27 -0.74 8.76 19.48
N LEU A 28 -0.42 10.05 19.43
CA LEU A 28 0.10 10.68 18.23
C LEU A 28 1.44 10.10 17.79
N LYS A 29 2.32 9.80 18.75
CA LYS A 29 3.64 9.28 18.44
C LYS A 29 3.56 7.94 17.72
N ILE A 30 2.69 7.05 18.19
CA ILE A 30 2.50 5.73 17.57
C ILE A 30 1.87 5.88 16.19
N ALA A 31 0.88 6.78 16.06
CA ALA A 31 0.23 7.02 14.77
C ALA A 31 1.23 7.50 13.73
N LYS A 32 2.10 8.45 14.08
CA LYS A 32 3.13 8.95 13.18
C LYS A 32 4.14 7.86 12.82
N SER A 33 4.62 7.12 13.82
CA SER A 33 5.62 6.08 13.60
C SER A 33 5.10 5.02 12.62
N LEU A 34 3.86 4.60 12.80
CA LEU A 34 3.26 3.58 11.96
C LEU A 34 3.09 4.05 10.51
N THR A 35 2.49 5.23 10.32
CA THR A 35 2.20 5.70 8.97
C THR A 35 3.47 6.11 8.22
N ILE A 36 4.45 6.68 8.91
CA ILE A 36 5.75 6.97 8.31
C ILE A 36 6.44 5.67 7.90
N GLY A 37 6.36 4.64 8.76
CA GLY A 37 6.94 3.34 8.45
C GLY A 37 6.32 2.70 7.23
N ILE A 38 4.99 2.77 7.09
CA ILE A 38 4.30 2.26 5.91
C ILE A 38 4.78 3.00 4.66
N ALA A 39 4.82 4.32 4.71
CA ALA A 39 5.26 5.11 3.55
C ALA A 39 6.71 4.79 3.17
N LYS A 40 7.59 4.69 4.16
CA LYS A 40 9.00 4.37 3.90
C LYS A 40 9.18 2.97 3.32
N ALA A 41 8.32 2.04 3.70
CA ALA A 41 8.39 0.67 3.18
C ALA A 41 8.21 0.63 1.67
N THR A 42 7.52 1.61 1.08
CA THR A 42 7.32 1.65 -0.37
C THR A 42 8.52 2.19 -1.14
N LEU A 43 9.47 2.85 -0.46
CA LEU A 43 10.57 3.54 -1.16
C LEU A 43 11.49 2.59 -1.90
N LYS A 44 11.66 1.36 -1.42
CA LYS A 44 12.49 0.37 -2.11
C LYS A 44 11.94 0.00 -3.48
N LEU A 45 10.66 0.27 -3.73
CA LEU A 45 10.05 -0.03 -5.01
C LEU A 45 10.58 0.86 -6.13
N LYS A 46 11.21 1.98 -5.81
CA LYS A 46 11.80 2.85 -6.81
C LYS A 46 12.89 2.12 -7.61
N LYS A 47 13.68 1.30 -6.93
CA LYS A 47 14.78 0.56 -7.55
C LYS A 47 14.46 -0.92 -7.76
N HIS A 48 13.56 -1.46 -6.94
CA HIS A 48 13.23 -2.89 -6.96
C HIS A 48 11.72 -3.07 -7.04
N PRO A 49 11.11 -2.65 -8.16
CA PRO A 49 9.64 -2.62 -8.25
C PRO A 49 8.99 -4.00 -8.19
N GLU A 50 9.73 -5.07 -8.53
CA GLU A 50 9.17 -6.42 -8.55
C GLU A 50 9.44 -7.21 -7.27
N VAL A 51 9.92 -6.54 -6.22
CA VAL A 51 10.25 -7.22 -4.97
C VAL A 51 9.00 -7.73 -4.24
N GLY A 52 7.85 -7.09 -4.44
CA GLY A 52 6.60 -7.52 -3.82
C GLY A 52 6.08 -8.81 -4.43
N GLN A 53 5.30 -9.55 -3.65
CA GLN A 53 4.68 -10.78 -4.12
C GLN A 53 3.46 -10.49 -4.98
N ILE A 54 3.16 -11.38 -5.92
CA ILE A 54 1.95 -11.27 -6.74
C ILE A 54 0.74 -11.44 -5.82
N GLU A 55 -0.26 -10.55 -5.97
CA GLU A 55 -1.50 -10.65 -5.23
C GLU A 55 -2.47 -11.55 -5.99
N GLU A 56 -2.58 -12.80 -5.56
CA GLU A 56 -3.37 -13.79 -6.27
C GLU A 56 -4.87 -13.49 -6.26
N LEU A 57 -5.36 -12.81 -5.23
CA LEU A 57 -6.78 -12.44 -5.14
C LEU A 57 -7.17 -11.42 -6.21
N LEU A 58 -6.21 -10.76 -6.82
CA LEU A 58 -6.44 -9.78 -7.89
C LEU A 58 -5.89 -10.24 -9.22
N ILE A 59 -5.65 -11.55 -9.39
CA ILE A 59 -5.02 -12.08 -10.59
C ILE A 59 -5.87 -11.85 -11.85
N ASP A 60 -7.18 -11.76 -11.68
CA ASP A 60 -8.09 -11.55 -12.81
C ASP A 60 -8.14 -10.11 -13.29
N ARG A 61 -7.52 -9.19 -12.57
CA ARG A 61 -7.51 -7.78 -12.96
C ARG A 61 -6.56 -7.55 -14.12
N PRO A 62 -6.83 -6.53 -14.97
CA PRO A 62 -5.93 -6.24 -16.10
C PRO A 62 -4.52 -5.84 -15.64
N ASN A 63 -4.40 -5.21 -14.48
CA ASN A 63 -3.10 -4.84 -13.94
C ASN A 63 -2.56 -5.96 -13.08
N LYS A 64 -1.24 -6.14 -13.10
CA LYS A 64 -0.59 -7.16 -12.30
C LYS A 64 -0.28 -6.59 -10.93
N PHE A 65 -1.17 -6.84 -9.99
CA PHE A 65 -1.02 -6.32 -8.64
C PHE A 65 -0.02 -7.15 -7.82
N ARG A 66 0.76 -6.44 -7.02
CA ARG A 66 1.71 -7.01 -6.07
C ARG A 66 1.45 -6.42 -4.70
N TYR A 67 2.07 -6.99 -3.68
CA TYR A 67 1.94 -6.43 -2.34
C TYR A 67 3.24 -6.53 -1.56
N LEU A 68 3.41 -5.58 -0.65
CA LEU A 68 4.42 -5.60 0.39
C LEU A 68 3.72 -5.78 1.74
N VAL A 69 4.46 -6.26 2.72
CA VAL A 69 3.97 -6.35 4.09
C VAL A 69 4.83 -5.47 4.98
N TYR A 70 4.20 -4.62 5.77
CA TYR A 70 4.85 -3.84 6.80
C TYR A 70 4.09 -4.09 8.10
N LYS A 71 4.72 -4.76 9.06
CA LYS A 71 4.04 -5.23 10.27
C LYS A 71 2.83 -6.06 9.85
N ASN A 72 1.62 -5.71 10.28
CA ASN A 72 0.42 -6.45 9.87
C ASN A 72 -0.36 -5.76 8.76
N TYR A 73 0.27 -4.84 8.04
CA TYR A 73 -0.37 -4.12 6.93
C TYR A 73 0.10 -4.63 5.59
N LYS A 74 -0.84 -4.85 4.67
CA LYS A 74 -0.54 -5.12 3.26
C LYS A 74 -0.63 -3.83 2.49
N ILE A 75 0.33 -3.64 1.60
CA ILE A 75 0.40 -2.47 0.72
C ILE A 75 0.28 -2.99 -0.70
N ILE A 76 -0.85 -2.72 -1.34
CA ILE A 76 -1.14 -3.20 -2.69
C ILE A 76 -0.64 -2.19 -3.70
N TYR A 77 0.10 -2.65 -4.69
CA TYR A 77 0.63 -1.78 -5.72
C TYR A 77 0.73 -2.51 -7.07
N TRP A 78 0.93 -1.73 -8.14
CA TRP A 78 1.28 -2.29 -9.44
C TRP A 78 2.26 -1.33 -10.14
N ILE A 79 2.97 -1.88 -11.13
CA ILE A 79 3.98 -1.12 -11.85
C ILE A 79 3.34 -0.54 -13.11
N ASN A 80 3.20 0.78 -13.14
CA ASN A 80 2.62 1.48 -14.28
C ASN A 80 3.76 2.00 -15.15
N THR A 81 4.18 1.17 -16.11
CA THR A 81 5.32 1.51 -16.97
C THR A 81 5.01 2.65 -17.92
N GLU A 82 3.74 2.79 -18.32
CA GLU A 82 3.34 3.88 -19.20
C GLU A 82 3.53 5.25 -18.55
N GLU A 83 3.20 5.34 -17.25
CA GLU A 83 3.35 6.58 -16.49
C GLU A 83 4.67 6.64 -15.71
N ASN A 84 5.50 5.63 -15.87
CA ASN A 84 6.81 5.53 -15.22
C ASN A 84 6.72 5.69 -13.70
N ARG A 85 5.78 4.96 -13.10
CA ARG A 85 5.56 5.07 -11.66
C ARG A 85 5.04 3.77 -11.07
N ILE A 86 5.21 3.67 -9.74
CA ILE A 86 4.59 2.63 -8.92
C ILE A 86 3.31 3.23 -8.37
N GLU A 87 2.18 2.58 -8.61
CA GLU A 87 0.90 3.05 -8.06
C GLU A 87 0.55 2.25 -6.82
N ILE A 88 0.46 2.95 -5.69
CA ILE A 88 0.00 2.36 -4.44
C ILE A 88 -1.52 2.47 -4.43
N ASN A 89 -2.21 1.34 -4.48
CA ASN A 89 -3.66 1.31 -4.64
C ASN A 89 -4.41 1.15 -3.33
N ASP A 90 -3.81 0.49 -2.35
CA ASP A 90 -4.49 0.26 -1.08
C ASP A 90 -3.45 -0.04 0.00
N VAL A 91 -3.83 0.19 1.23
CA VAL A 91 -3.10 -0.25 2.41
C VAL A 91 -4.12 -0.62 3.46
N PHE A 92 -4.00 -1.82 4.02
CA PHE A 92 -4.97 -2.28 5.00
C PHE A 92 -4.36 -3.34 5.91
N ASP A 93 -5.01 -3.55 7.05
CA ASP A 93 -4.61 -4.58 8.00
C ASP A 93 -4.83 -5.95 7.36
N SER A 94 -3.77 -6.75 7.26
CA SER A 94 -3.82 -8.06 6.59
C SER A 94 -4.73 -9.06 7.31
N ARG A 95 -5.18 -8.75 8.51
CA ARG A 95 -6.13 -9.58 9.25
C ARG A 95 -7.58 -9.34 8.81
N GLN A 96 -7.82 -8.29 8.01
CA GLN A 96 -9.15 -8.05 7.45
C GLN A 96 -9.46 -9.12 6.40
N ASN A 97 -10.75 -9.39 6.20
CA ASN A 97 -11.15 -10.44 5.28
C ASN A 97 -10.97 -10.05 3.81
N GLN A 98 -11.17 -11.03 2.93
CA GLN A 98 -10.91 -10.87 1.49
C GLN A 98 -11.83 -9.87 0.80
N ILE A 99 -13.00 -9.59 1.37
CA ILE A 99 -13.93 -8.65 0.77
C ILE A 99 -13.29 -7.28 0.58
N LYS A 100 -12.47 -6.87 1.55
CA LYS A 100 -11.79 -5.57 1.48
C LYS A 100 -10.91 -5.48 0.25
N ILE A 101 -10.12 -6.53 -0.02
CA ILE A 101 -9.20 -6.50 -1.15
C ILE A 101 -9.95 -6.55 -2.49
N GLU A 102 -11.09 -7.20 -2.54
CA GLU A 102 -11.89 -7.26 -3.76
C GLU A 102 -12.45 -5.90 -4.15
N LEU A 103 -12.57 -4.98 -3.21
CA LEU A 103 -13.03 -3.63 -3.47
C LEU A 103 -11.92 -2.71 -3.98
N THR A 104 -10.67 -3.16 -3.96
CA THR A 104 -9.53 -2.39 -4.46
C THR A 104 -9.60 -2.25 -5.98
N LYS A 105 -9.45 -1.06 -6.45
CA LYS A 105 -9.52 -0.75 -7.88
C LYS A 105 -8.17 -0.72 -8.54
#